data_8868f7d22b589dcf2bee34332ee5e3eb
#
_entry.id   8868f7d22b589dcf2bee34332ee5e3eb
#
_cell.length_a   1.000
_cell.length_b   1.000
_cell.length_c   1.000
_cell.angle_alpha   90.00
_cell.angle_beta   90.00
_cell.angle_gamma   90.00
#
_symmetry.space_group_name_H-M   'P 1'
#
loop_
_entity.id
_entity.type
_entity.pdbx_description
1 polymer ?
#
loop_
_entity_poly.entity_id
_entity_poly.type
_entity_poly.pdbx_seq_one_letter_code
_entity_poly.pdbx_strand_id
1 'polypeptide(L)'
;FNEIIVEVKPMQGKALYFSDILEYQTTANGVTVERDWDYLQYFIDQAHKRGMTVLAASTVFPDYRPEWEQYCCVEHLPEGLKSIKESKDSGIFPFLNPVYPEVRELVMSVCEEIVTKYDVDGLVLDYCRYQNANSDFSEASKAAFEEYAGVTCTNFPYDIYYYPEGETDKGEYKPSTHYNKWMEWR
;
A
#
# COMPACT_ATOMS: atom_id res chain seq x y z
N PHE A 1 -1.66 -21.16 -22.03
CA PHE A 1 -1.40 -19.87 -21.40
C PHE A 1 -0.66 -18.97 -22.37
N ASN A 2 -1.04 -17.72 -22.48
CA ASN A 2 -0.43 -16.72 -23.36
C ASN A 2 0.07 -15.48 -22.56
N GLU A 3 -0.09 -15.48 -21.23
CA GLU A 3 0.32 -14.41 -20.34
C GLU A 3 0.82 -14.97 -19.02
N ILE A 4 1.81 -14.32 -18.42
CA ILE A 4 2.27 -14.56 -17.05
C ILE A 4 2.27 -13.26 -16.25
N ILE A 5 2.00 -13.36 -14.97
CA ILE A 5 2.13 -12.27 -14.00
C ILE A 5 3.30 -12.61 -13.09
N VAL A 6 4.28 -11.72 -13.02
CA VAL A 6 5.51 -11.90 -12.22
C VAL A 6 5.49 -10.90 -11.08
N GLU A 7 5.45 -11.38 -9.83
CA GLU A 7 5.58 -10.52 -8.67
C GLU A 7 7.00 -9.93 -8.61
N VAL A 8 7.11 -8.61 -8.56
CA VAL A 8 8.39 -7.89 -8.56
C VAL A 8 8.65 -7.10 -7.29
N LYS A 9 7.59 -6.64 -6.60
CA LYS A 9 7.66 -5.99 -5.29
C LYS A 9 6.59 -6.59 -4.39
N PRO A 10 6.95 -7.51 -3.48
CA PRO A 10 6.04 -8.06 -2.49
C PRO A 10 5.78 -7.07 -1.34
N MET A 11 4.90 -7.45 -0.40
CA MET A 11 4.47 -6.62 0.73
C MET A 11 5.60 -6.13 1.64
N GLN A 12 6.78 -6.77 1.61
CA GLN A 12 7.94 -6.36 2.40
C GLN A 12 8.55 -5.03 1.96
N GLY A 13 8.13 -4.47 0.82
CA GLY A 13 8.64 -3.20 0.29
C GLY A 13 10.01 -3.32 -0.39
N LYS A 14 10.51 -4.55 -0.59
CA LYS A 14 11.79 -4.84 -1.27
C LYS A 14 11.55 -5.33 -2.69
N ALA A 15 12.58 -5.28 -3.53
CA ALA A 15 12.52 -5.75 -4.91
C ALA A 15 12.93 -7.22 -5.05
N LEU A 16 12.27 -7.95 -5.95
CA LEU A 16 12.71 -9.27 -6.43
C LEU A 16 13.50 -9.18 -7.75
N TYR A 17 13.69 -7.98 -8.30
CA TYR A 17 14.48 -7.65 -9.49
C TYR A 17 15.64 -6.72 -9.10
N PHE A 18 16.57 -6.48 -10.00
CA PHE A 18 17.69 -5.57 -9.74
C PHE A 18 17.24 -4.12 -9.84
N SER A 19 16.74 -3.59 -8.73
CA SER A 19 16.26 -2.22 -8.59
C SER A 19 17.39 -1.27 -8.19
N ASP A 20 17.34 -0.05 -8.71
CA ASP A 20 18.19 1.07 -8.28
C ASP A 20 17.52 1.90 -7.18
N ILE A 21 16.22 1.64 -6.90
CA ILE A 21 15.37 2.38 -5.94
C ILE A 21 15.13 1.57 -4.67
N LEU A 22 14.84 0.28 -4.82
CA LEU A 22 14.46 -0.61 -3.72
C LEU A 22 15.60 -1.56 -3.36
N GLU A 23 15.76 -1.81 -2.06
CA GLU A 23 16.67 -2.88 -1.60
C GLU A 23 16.21 -4.24 -2.16
N TYR A 24 17.18 -5.04 -2.62
CA TYR A 24 16.91 -6.39 -3.10
C TYR A 24 16.49 -7.32 -1.96
N GLN A 25 15.47 -8.13 -2.19
CA GLN A 25 14.99 -9.10 -1.19
C GLN A 25 15.87 -10.35 -1.18
N THR A 26 16.71 -10.47 -0.17
CA THR A 26 17.63 -11.61 0.00
C THR A 26 17.01 -12.79 0.72
N THR A 27 15.95 -12.55 1.52
CA THR A 27 15.31 -13.60 2.32
C THR A 27 13.78 -13.51 2.24
N ALA A 28 13.11 -14.64 2.23
CA ALA A 28 11.66 -14.75 2.35
C ALA A 28 11.32 -15.93 3.28
N ASN A 29 10.49 -15.67 4.30
CA ASN A 29 10.07 -16.69 5.29
C ASN A 29 11.24 -17.49 5.91
N GLY A 30 12.36 -16.82 6.20
CA GLY A 30 13.56 -17.43 6.76
C GLY A 30 14.42 -18.23 5.75
N VAL A 31 14.05 -18.24 4.48
CA VAL A 31 14.82 -18.90 3.41
C VAL A 31 15.54 -17.84 2.58
N THR A 32 16.81 -18.10 2.27
CA THR A 32 17.59 -17.26 1.35
C THR A 32 17.03 -17.39 -0.06
N VAL A 33 16.66 -16.25 -0.68
CA VAL A 33 16.16 -16.17 -2.05
C VAL A 33 17.06 -15.32 -2.95
N GLU A 34 18.26 -15.00 -2.46
CA GLU A 34 19.26 -14.24 -3.20
C GLU A 34 19.67 -14.97 -4.46
N ARG A 35 19.79 -14.21 -5.56
CA ARG A 35 20.20 -14.72 -6.88
C ARG A 35 21.29 -13.83 -7.47
N ASP A 36 22.17 -14.40 -8.26
CA ASP A 36 23.19 -13.72 -9.05
C ASP A 36 22.72 -13.35 -10.47
N TRP A 37 21.43 -13.57 -10.74
CA TRP A 37 20.76 -13.26 -12.02
C TRP A 37 19.47 -12.48 -11.76
N ASP A 38 19.10 -11.62 -12.72
CA ASP A 38 17.90 -10.81 -12.63
C ASP A 38 16.64 -11.66 -12.86
N TYR A 39 15.83 -11.75 -11.80
CA TYR A 39 14.60 -12.53 -11.77
C TYR A 39 13.60 -12.07 -12.83
N LEU A 40 13.34 -10.76 -12.92
CA LEU A 40 12.35 -10.22 -13.85
C LEU A 40 12.82 -10.38 -15.29
N GLN A 41 14.07 -10.03 -15.57
CA GLN A 41 14.64 -10.19 -16.92
C GLN A 41 14.61 -11.64 -17.40
N TYR A 42 14.88 -12.59 -16.50
CA TYR A 42 14.80 -14.01 -16.86
C TYR A 42 13.38 -14.42 -17.29
N PHE A 43 12.34 -14.00 -16.56
CA PHE A 43 10.96 -14.31 -16.93
C PHE A 43 10.55 -13.65 -18.24
N ILE A 44 10.93 -12.40 -18.48
CA ILE A 44 10.70 -11.70 -19.74
C ILE A 44 11.29 -12.49 -20.90
N ASP A 45 12.58 -12.81 -20.83
CA ASP A 45 13.29 -13.54 -21.88
C ASP A 45 12.65 -14.89 -22.19
N GLN A 46 12.23 -15.63 -21.17
CA GLN A 46 11.65 -16.96 -21.36
C GLN A 46 10.22 -16.92 -21.87
N ALA A 47 9.43 -15.94 -21.45
CA ALA A 47 8.05 -15.76 -21.89
C ALA A 47 7.99 -15.26 -23.34
N HIS A 48 8.72 -14.21 -23.67
CA HIS A 48 8.74 -13.62 -25.02
C HIS A 48 9.24 -14.62 -26.07
N LYS A 49 10.24 -15.45 -25.75
CA LYS A 49 10.68 -16.55 -26.64
C LYS A 49 9.55 -17.56 -26.96
N ARG A 50 8.49 -17.58 -26.15
CA ARG A 50 7.34 -18.48 -26.32
C ARG A 50 6.09 -17.75 -26.81
N GLY A 51 6.20 -16.47 -27.15
CA GLY A 51 5.08 -15.63 -27.59
C GLY A 51 4.08 -15.32 -26.46
N MET A 52 4.54 -15.30 -25.20
CA MET A 52 3.72 -14.95 -24.03
C MET A 52 3.99 -13.51 -23.61
N THR A 53 2.96 -12.82 -23.12
CA THR A 53 3.08 -11.51 -22.50
C THR A 53 3.51 -11.62 -21.04
N VAL A 54 4.19 -10.58 -20.53
CA VAL A 54 4.67 -10.50 -19.15
C VAL A 54 4.15 -9.24 -18.48
N LEU A 55 3.37 -9.42 -17.41
CA LEU A 55 2.93 -8.32 -16.54
C LEU A 55 3.74 -8.35 -15.25
N ALA A 56 4.38 -7.23 -14.91
CA ALA A 56 5.08 -7.07 -13.63
C ALA A 56 4.09 -6.65 -12.54
N ALA A 57 3.95 -7.46 -11.49
CA ALA A 57 3.03 -7.17 -10.38
C ALA A 57 3.78 -6.52 -9.21
N SER A 58 3.38 -5.30 -8.88
CA SER A 58 3.88 -4.56 -7.72
C SER A 58 2.79 -4.44 -6.66
N THR A 59 3.08 -4.91 -5.44
CA THR A 59 2.27 -4.59 -4.27
C THR A 59 2.52 -3.12 -3.89
N VAL A 60 1.55 -2.24 -4.15
CA VAL A 60 1.76 -0.79 -4.17
C VAL A 60 1.98 -0.21 -2.78
N PHE A 61 0.96 -0.20 -1.91
CA PHE A 61 1.03 0.47 -0.62
C PHE A 61 1.54 -0.36 0.56
N PRO A 62 1.38 -1.70 0.63
CA PRO A 62 2.02 -2.45 1.71
C PRO A 62 3.53 -2.29 1.72
N ASP A 63 4.09 -1.97 2.90
CA ASP A 63 5.53 -1.78 3.08
C ASP A 63 5.92 -1.99 4.54
N TYR A 64 6.88 -2.90 4.78
CA TYR A 64 7.35 -3.27 6.12
C TYR A 64 8.67 -2.61 6.52
N ARG A 65 9.22 -1.77 5.66
CA ARG A 65 10.50 -1.12 5.92
C ARG A 65 10.37 -0.09 7.03
N PRO A 66 11.23 -0.13 8.07
CA PRO A 66 11.12 0.75 9.24
C PRO A 66 11.19 2.24 8.91
N GLU A 67 11.95 2.63 7.90
CA GLU A 67 12.09 4.02 7.47
C GLU A 67 10.81 4.64 6.89
N TRP A 68 9.85 3.79 6.48
CA TRP A 68 8.54 4.20 5.96
C TRP A 68 7.43 4.19 7.01
N GLU A 69 7.71 3.76 8.24
CA GLU A 69 6.71 3.62 9.31
C GLU A 69 5.96 4.93 9.61
N GLN A 70 6.63 6.07 9.48
CA GLN A 70 6.03 7.40 9.70
C GLN A 70 4.96 7.78 8.66
N TYR A 71 4.97 7.13 7.50
CA TYR A 71 4.03 7.35 6.40
C TYR A 71 2.91 6.31 6.34
N CYS A 72 2.86 5.40 7.31
CA CYS A 72 1.84 4.37 7.35
C CYS A 72 0.49 4.91 7.80
N CYS A 73 -0.56 4.24 7.34
CA CYS A 73 -1.94 4.54 7.71
C CYS A 73 -2.19 4.37 9.21
N VAL A 74 -3.11 5.17 9.73
CA VAL A 74 -3.68 5.08 11.09
C VAL A 74 -5.08 4.50 10.99
N GLU A 75 -5.42 3.50 11.78
CA GLU A 75 -6.76 2.91 11.82
C GLU A 75 -7.63 3.57 12.89
N HIS A 76 -8.91 3.82 12.55
CA HIS A 76 -9.94 4.16 13.53
C HIS A 76 -10.72 2.88 13.90
N LEU A 77 -10.53 2.41 15.11
CA LEU A 77 -11.07 1.16 15.64
C LEU A 77 -12.00 1.45 16.84
N PRO A 78 -12.81 0.46 17.33
CA PRO A 78 -13.66 0.66 18.50
C PRO A 78 -12.93 1.17 19.74
N GLU A 79 -11.68 0.75 19.92
CA GLU A 79 -10.81 1.17 21.02
C GLU A 79 -10.08 2.50 20.78
N GLY A 80 -10.28 3.14 19.63
CA GLY A 80 -9.70 4.43 19.24
C GLY A 80 -8.77 4.37 18.03
N LEU A 81 -7.97 5.42 17.85
CA LEU A 81 -6.98 5.48 16.78
C LEU A 81 -5.79 4.58 17.11
N LYS A 82 -5.38 3.77 16.16
CA LYS A 82 -4.19 2.92 16.26
C LYS A 82 -3.22 3.19 15.12
N SER A 83 -1.99 3.52 15.47
CA SER A 83 -0.87 3.52 14.53
C SER A 83 -0.48 2.09 14.18
N ILE A 84 0.26 1.95 13.08
CA ILE A 84 0.79 0.64 12.66
C ILE A 84 1.71 0.00 13.70
N LYS A 85 2.42 0.81 14.52
CA LYS A 85 3.25 0.30 15.62
C LYS A 85 2.45 -0.50 16.63
N GLU A 86 1.27 0.00 16.96
CA GLU A 86 0.35 -0.62 17.91
C GLU A 86 -0.40 -1.81 17.28
N SER A 87 -0.44 -1.85 15.94
CA SER A 87 -1.13 -2.89 15.19
C SER A 87 -0.25 -4.09 14.81
N LYS A 88 1.07 -4.02 14.98
CA LYS A 88 2.02 -5.10 14.63
C LYS A 88 1.70 -6.43 15.32
N ASP A 89 1.19 -6.39 16.54
CA ASP A 89 0.82 -7.59 17.30
C ASP A 89 -0.53 -8.20 16.85
N SER A 90 -1.30 -7.50 16.04
CA SER A 90 -2.63 -7.92 15.58
C SER A 90 -2.64 -8.52 14.16
N GLY A 91 -1.47 -8.72 13.55
CA GLY A 91 -1.35 -9.28 12.19
C GLY A 91 -1.81 -8.33 11.08
N ILE A 92 -1.93 -7.04 11.38
CA ILE A 92 -2.29 -6.01 10.40
C ILE A 92 -1.04 -5.64 9.61
N PHE A 93 -1.16 -5.70 8.29
CA PHE A 93 -0.08 -5.30 7.38
C PHE A 93 0.02 -3.77 7.32
N PRO A 94 1.23 -3.19 7.43
CA PRO A 94 1.42 -1.77 7.27
C PRO A 94 1.14 -1.36 5.82
N PHE A 95 0.24 -0.40 5.65
CA PHE A 95 -0.05 0.26 4.39
C PHE A 95 0.44 1.69 4.44
N LEU A 96 1.22 2.10 3.44
CA LEU A 96 1.60 3.48 3.26
C LEU A 96 0.39 4.32 2.86
N ASN A 97 0.33 5.53 3.38
CA ASN A 97 -0.75 6.46 3.12
C ASN A 97 -0.43 7.32 1.89
N PRO A 98 -1.22 7.22 0.80
CA PRO A 98 -1.00 7.99 -0.43
C PRO A 98 -1.22 9.50 -0.27
N VAL A 99 -1.70 9.99 0.87
CA VAL A 99 -1.81 11.43 1.14
C VAL A 99 -0.43 12.10 1.18
N TYR A 100 0.60 11.36 1.59
CA TYR A 100 1.97 11.86 1.61
C TYR A 100 2.59 11.91 0.21
N PRO A 101 3.14 13.06 -0.20
CA PRO A 101 3.84 13.17 -1.49
C PRO A 101 4.97 12.16 -1.65
N GLU A 102 5.73 11.88 -0.60
CA GLU A 102 6.86 10.95 -0.58
C GLU A 102 6.42 9.53 -0.94
N VAL A 103 5.24 9.12 -0.47
CA VAL A 103 4.66 7.80 -0.81
C VAL A 103 4.30 7.74 -2.30
N ARG A 104 3.67 8.80 -2.82
CA ARG A 104 3.32 8.86 -4.25
C ARG A 104 4.57 8.87 -5.13
N GLU A 105 5.60 9.63 -4.73
CA GLU A 105 6.87 9.69 -5.44
C GLU A 105 7.57 8.31 -5.46
N LEU A 106 7.62 7.61 -4.33
CA LEU A 106 8.17 6.25 -4.28
C LEU A 106 7.43 5.31 -5.24
N VAL A 107 6.10 5.30 -5.20
CA VAL A 107 5.27 4.43 -6.05
C VAL A 107 5.51 4.73 -7.53
N MET A 108 5.50 6.02 -7.89
CA MET A 108 5.72 6.43 -9.29
C MET A 108 7.12 6.08 -9.76
N SER A 109 8.15 6.32 -8.94
CA SER A 109 9.55 6.00 -9.29
C SER A 109 9.75 4.50 -9.50
N VAL A 110 9.15 3.66 -8.67
CA VAL A 110 9.21 2.18 -8.84
C VAL A 110 8.52 1.74 -10.13
N CYS A 111 7.33 2.30 -10.42
CA CYS A 111 6.63 1.99 -11.67
C CYS A 111 7.45 2.44 -12.90
N GLU A 112 7.99 3.65 -12.86
CA GLU A 112 8.82 4.21 -13.93
C GLU A 112 10.10 3.38 -14.14
N GLU A 113 10.77 2.98 -13.04
CA GLU A 113 11.93 2.10 -13.13
C GLU A 113 11.60 0.80 -13.86
N ILE A 114 10.52 0.13 -13.48
CA ILE A 114 10.14 -1.14 -14.10
C ILE A 114 9.90 -0.99 -15.60
N VAL A 115 9.09 0.01 -16.01
CA VAL A 115 8.71 0.16 -17.43
C VAL A 115 9.82 0.76 -18.31
N THR A 116 10.82 1.40 -17.71
CA THR A 116 11.97 1.95 -18.47
C THR A 116 13.16 1.01 -18.53
N LYS A 117 13.34 0.18 -17.51
CA LYS A 117 14.48 -0.73 -17.38
C LYS A 117 14.20 -2.11 -17.98
N TYR A 118 12.94 -2.53 -18.05
CA TYR A 118 12.52 -3.87 -18.47
C TYR A 118 11.48 -3.82 -19.59
N ASP A 119 11.58 -4.78 -20.52
CA ASP A 119 10.62 -4.96 -21.62
C ASP A 119 9.38 -5.73 -21.16
N VAL A 120 8.67 -5.18 -20.15
CA VAL A 120 7.39 -5.73 -19.69
C VAL A 120 6.25 -5.25 -20.56
N ASP A 121 5.25 -6.10 -20.78
CA ASP A 121 4.05 -5.75 -21.57
C ASP A 121 3.04 -4.91 -20.75
N GLY A 122 3.19 -4.88 -19.42
CA GLY A 122 2.36 -4.06 -18.55
C GLY A 122 2.67 -4.21 -17.07
N LEU A 123 1.94 -3.43 -16.25
CA LEU A 123 2.01 -3.45 -14.80
C LEU A 123 0.69 -3.94 -14.20
N VAL A 124 0.78 -4.72 -13.13
CA VAL A 124 -0.33 -5.01 -12.22
C VAL A 124 -0.07 -4.26 -10.92
N LEU A 125 -0.93 -3.32 -10.60
CA LEU A 125 -0.89 -2.53 -9.37
C LEU A 125 -1.77 -3.22 -8.31
N ASP A 126 -1.16 -4.16 -7.57
CA ASP A 126 -1.86 -4.86 -6.49
C ASP A 126 -1.85 -4.02 -5.20
N TYR A 127 -2.92 -4.13 -4.41
CA TYR A 127 -3.12 -3.32 -3.20
C TYR A 127 -2.96 -1.80 -3.43
N CYS A 128 -3.33 -1.30 -4.62
CA CYS A 128 -3.42 0.13 -4.93
C CYS A 128 -4.71 0.72 -4.34
N ARG A 129 -4.87 0.64 -3.03
CA ARG A 129 -6.05 1.06 -2.26
C ARG A 129 -5.71 1.21 -0.79
N TYR A 130 -6.58 1.85 -0.02
CA TYR A 130 -6.52 1.73 1.43
C TYR A 130 -6.81 0.28 1.87
N GLN A 131 -6.27 -0.12 3.01
CA GLN A 131 -6.42 -1.48 3.53
C GLN A 131 -7.90 -1.87 3.70
N ASN A 132 -8.68 -0.99 4.32
CA ASN A 132 -10.10 -1.17 4.60
C ASN A 132 -10.79 0.19 4.86
N ALA A 133 -12.05 0.18 5.26
CA ALA A 133 -12.81 1.40 5.56
C ALA A 133 -12.30 2.13 6.82
N ASN A 134 -11.57 1.44 7.69
CA ASN A 134 -11.06 1.99 8.95
C ASN A 134 -9.72 2.74 8.79
N SER A 135 -9.11 2.73 7.63
CA SER A 135 -7.89 3.49 7.28
C SER A 135 -8.19 4.49 6.15
N ASP A 136 -7.54 5.64 6.07
CA ASP A 136 -6.57 6.19 6.98
C ASP A 136 -7.21 7.33 7.80
N PHE A 137 -6.88 7.41 9.07
CA PHE A 137 -7.34 8.45 10.00
C PHE A 137 -6.17 9.20 10.65
N SER A 138 -5.08 9.41 9.91
CA SER A 138 -3.96 10.25 10.33
C SER A 138 -4.32 11.75 10.31
N GLU A 139 -3.57 12.57 11.02
CA GLU A 139 -3.70 14.03 10.96
C GLU A 139 -3.42 14.59 9.56
N ALA A 140 -2.55 13.93 8.78
CA ALA A 140 -2.30 14.29 7.38
C ALA A 140 -3.54 14.08 6.50
N SER A 141 -4.23 12.96 6.66
CA SER A 141 -5.48 12.69 5.93
C SER A 141 -6.61 13.60 6.38
N LYS A 142 -6.69 13.94 7.68
CA LYS A 142 -7.63 14.94 8.18
C LYS A 142 -7.42 16.28 7.48
N ALA A 143 -6.19 16.80 7.48
CA ALA A 143 -5.87 18.09 6.87
C ALA A 143 -6.18 18.13 5.36
N ALA A 144 -5.80 17.09 4.63
CA ALA A 144 -6.07 16.97 3.19
C ALA A 144 -7.59 16.86 2.90
N PHE A 145 -8.32 16.16 3.74
CA PHE A 145 -9.79 16.09 3.63
C PHE A 145 -10.46 17.42 3.92
N GLU A 146 -10.05 18.14 4.98
CA GLU A 146 -10.59 19.47 5.32
C GLU A 146 -10.39 20.45 4.16
N GLU A 147 -9.21 20.42 3.52
CA GLU A 147 -8.91 21.23 2.32
C GLU A 147 -9.82 20.85 1.14
N TYR A 148 -9.92 19.56 0.82
CA TYR A 148 -10.77 19.05 -0.26
C TYR A 148 -12.25 19.38 -0.05
N ALA A 149 -12.75 19.14 1.17
CA ALA A 149 -14.16 19.25 1.50
C ALA A 149 -14.61 20.69 1.80
N GLY A 150 -13.68 21.61 2.12
CA GLY A 150 -13.96 22.95 2.60
C GLY A 150 -14.67 22.95 3.96
N VAL A 151 -14.32 22.02 4.85
CA VAL A 151 -14.89 21.85 6.18
C VAL A 151 -13.81 21.87 7.25
N THR A 152 -14.22 21.98 8.51
CA THR A 152 -13.33 21.80 9.67
C THR A 152 -13.88 20.67 10.54
N CYS A 153 -13.09 19.64 10.76
CA CYS A 153 -13.40 18.51 11.64
C CYS A 153 -13.02 18.88 13.08
N THR A 154 -14.01 19.27 13.87
CA THR A 154 -13.80 19.72 15.26
C THR A 154 -13.73 18.58 16.27
N ASN A 155 -14.18 17.39 15.87
CA ASN A 155 -14.19 16.19 16.69
C ASN A 155 -13.74 14.96 15.89
N PHE A 156 -12.59 15.08 15.18
CA PHE A 156 -12.03 13.99 14.38
C PHE A 156 -11.52 12.85 15.28
N PRO A 157 -11.73 11.57 14.94
CA PRO A 157 -12.38 11.04 13.72
C PRO A 157 -13.91 10.90 13.80
N TYR A 158 -14.53 11.27 14.91
CA TYR A 158 -15.95 11.08 15.17
C TYR A 158 -16.87 11.93 14.28
N ASP A 159 -16.35 12.98 13.66
CA ASP A 159 -17.05 13.75 12.61
C ASP A 159 -17.26 12.91 11.33
N ILE A 160 -16.46 11.85 11.15
CA ILE A 160 -16.54 10.93 10.01
C ILE A 160 -17.48 9.76 10.35
N TYR A 161 -17.14 8.98 11.37
CA TYR A 161 -17.99 7.94 11.92
C TYR A 161 -17.60 7.62 13.37
N TYR A 162 -18.46 6.92 14.09
CA TYR A 162 -18.21 6.52 15.46
C TYR A 162 -18.66 5.09 15.70
N TYR A 163 -18.13 4.47 16.73
CA TYR A 163 -18.60 3.19 17.25
C TYR A 163 -19.59 3.40 18.38
N PRO A 164 -20.73 2.67 18.42
CA PRO A 164 -21.62 2.67 19.58
C PRO A 164 -20.90 2.22 20.85
N GLU A 165 -21.40 2.63 22.00
CA GLU A 165 -20.85 2.21 23.28
C GLU A 165 -20.89 0.67 23.43
N GLY A 166 -19.76 0.07 23.79
CA GLY A 166 -19.61 -1.37 23.94
C GLY A 166 -19.39 -2.15 22.64
N GLU A 167 -19.34 -1.46 21.49
CA GLU A 167 -19.03 -2.12 20.21
C GLU A 167 -17.57 -2.58 20.15
N THR A 168 -17.35 -3.78 19.66
CA THR A 168 -16.00 -4.39 19.49
C THR A 168 -15.72 -4.81 18.05
N ASP A 169 -16.75 -4.85 17.20
CA ASP A 169 -16.58 -5.17 15.77
C ASP A 169 -16.24 -3.91 14.98
N LYS A 170 -15.07 -3.90 14.37
CA LYS A 170 -14.59 -2.79 13.54
C LYS A 170 -15.42 -2.54 12.27
N GLY A 171 -16.32 -3.45 11.89
CA GLY A 171 -17.27 -3.27 10.80
C GLY A 171 -18.58 -2.58 11.19
N GLU A 172 -18.88 -2.49 12.48
CA GLU A 172 -20.17 -2.02 13.01
C GLU A 172 -20.18 -0.54 13.44
N TYR A 173 -19.54 0.33 12.66
CA TYR A 173 -19.55 1.77 12.89
C TYR A 173 -20.83 2.44 12.37
N LYS A 174 -21.11 3.64 12.88
CA LYS A 174 -22.23 4.51 12.47
C LYS A 174 -21.69 5.76 11.77
N PRO A 175 -22.16 6.05 10.54
CA PRO A 175 -21.80 7.27 9.82
C PRO A 175 -22.12 8.54 10.61
N SER A 176 -21.27 9.56 10.46
CA SER A 176 -21.46 10.89 11.03
C SER A 176 -21.56 11.98 9.96
N THR A 177 -21.46 13.24 10.34
CA THR A 177 -21.75 14.40 9.49
C THR A 177 -20.97 14.42 8.18
N HIS A 178 -19.69 14.02 8.19
CA HIS A 178 -18.83 14.12 7.02
C HIS A 178 -18.56 12.77 6.34
N TYR A 179 -19.21 11.68 6.75
CA TYR A 179 -18.93 10.33 6.25
C TYR A 179 -18.98 10.21 4.72
N ASN A 180 -20.07 10.64 4.09
CA ASN A 180 -20.22 10.48 2.63
C ASN A 180 -19.14 11.25 1.88
N LYS A 181 -18.80 12.46 2.33
CA LYS A 181 -17.78 13.29 1.70
C LYS A 181 -16.36 12.74 1.92
N TRP A 182 -16.13 12.14 3.08
CA TRP A 182 -14.90 11.41 3.37
C TRP A 182 -14.72 10.20 2.44
N MET A 183 -15.78 9.41 2.23
CA MET A 183 -15.75 8.26 1.33
C MET A 183 -15.59 8.66 -0.14
N GLU A 184 -16.10 9.83 -0.54
CA GLU A 184 -15.90 10.40 -1.87
C GLU A 184 -14.45 10.87 -2.10
N TRP A 185 -13.84 11.47 -1.07
CA TRP A 185 -12.49 11.99 -1.13
C TRP A 185 -11.43 10.88 -1.21
N ARG A 186 -11.64 9.77 -0.55
CA ARG A 186 -10.73 8.60 -0.54
C ARG A 186 -10.65 7.93 -1.90
#